data_bb8a05a6c31e6f3ff890a04bfa337843
#
_entry.id   bb8a05a6c31e6f3ff890a04bfa337843
#
_cell.length_a   1.000
_cell.length_b   1.000
_cell.length_c   1.000
_cell.angle_alpha   90.00
_cell.angle_beta   90.00
_cell.angle_gamma   90.00
#
_symmetry.space_group_name_H-M   'P 1'
#
loop_
_entity.id
_entity.type
_entity.pdbx_description
1 polymer ?
#
loop_
_entity_poly.entity_id
_entity_poly.type
_entity_poly.pdbx_seq_one_letter_code
_entity_poly.pdbx_strand_id
1 'polypeptide(L)'
;MFLDIDACLENREPYYKMIENIAAECFMPLCYGGGVKNVEQMKKIYALGVEKIAISSQAVINRNLIKEAASLFGNQSVIVTIGIKKDVWGKKKVYINNGKKNAKLNLIDFIKEVEFLGAGEIVINSCDNDRVMKGYDIDLL
;
A
#
# COMPACT_ATOMS: atom_id res chain seq x y z
N MET A 1 7.17 -7.24 -5.65
CA MET A 1 6.87 -6.13 -4.72
C MET A 1 7.76 -6.23 -3.51
N PHE A 2 8.43 -5.16 -3.14
CA PHE A 2 9.21 -5.04 -1.91
C PHE A 2 8.46 -4.19 -0.89
N LEU A 3 8.20 -4.71 0.30
CA LEU A 3 7.46 -4.03 1.35
C LEU A 3 8.34 -3.83 2.58
N ASP A 4 8.58 -2.56 2.95
CA ASP A 4 9.24 -2.18 4.19
C ASP A 4 8.18 -2.08 5.31
N ILE A 5 7.97 -3.21 5.99
CA ILE A 5 6.91 -3.35 6.99
C ILE A 5 7.17 -2.46 8.22
N ASP A 6 8.43 -2.30 8.59
CA ASP A 6 8.82 -1.58 9.81
C ASP A 6 8.78 -0.06 9.63
N ALA A 7 8.95 0.45 8.42
CA ALA A 7 8.92 1.89 8.16
C ALA A 7 7.63 2.57 8.62
N CYS A 8 6.49 1.88 8.49
CA CYS A 8 5.20 2.39 8.95
C CYS A 8 5.07 2.35 10.48
N LEU A 9 5.60 1.30 11.12
CA LEU A 9 5.52 1.10 12.57
C LEU A 9 6.45 2.03 13.33
N GLU A 10 7.66 2.22 12.82
CA GLU A 10 8.70 3.06 13.39
C GLU A 10 8.53 4.54 13.01
N ASN A 11 7.54 4.85 12.18
CA ASN A 11 7.27 6.21 11.65
C ASN A 11 8.49 6.85 10.96
N ARG A 12 9.38 6.04 10.39
CA ARG A 12 10.57 6.48 9.68
C ARG A 12 10.31 6.70 8.19
N GLU A 13 11.24 7.38 7.54
CA GLU A 13 11.25 7.50 6.09
C GLU A 13 11.62 6.19 5.39
N PRO A 14 11.29 6.05 4.09
CA PRO A 14 11.80 4.98 3.26
C PRO A 14 13.33 4.91 3.29
N TYR A 15 13.88 3.70 3.30
CA TYR A 15 15.34 3.52 3.31
C TYR A 15 15.90 3.59 1.88
N TYR A 16 16.10 4.80 1.39
CA TYR A 16 16.47 5.09 0.00
C TYR A 16 17.70 4.33 -0.49
N LYS A 17 18.73 4.18 0.35
CA LYS A 17 19.95 3.45 -0.03
C LYS A 17 19.69 1.96 -0.30
N MET A 18 18.81 1.36 0.48
CA MET A 18 18.40 -0.04 0.24
C MET A 18 17.57 -0.16 -1.03
N ILE A 19 16.66 0.78 -1.27
CA ILE A 19 15.83 0.82 -2.49
C ILE A 19 16.73 0.94 -3.72
N GLU A 20 17.72 1.83 -3.69
CA GLU A 20 18.70 2.02 -4.77
C GLU A 20 19.45 0.71 -5.06
N ASN A 21 19.97 0.04 -4.04
CA ASN A 21 20.70 -1.21 -4.20
C ASN A 21 19.81 -2.31 -4.81
N ILE A 22 18.57 -2.45 -4.33
CA ILE A 22 17.63 -3.44 -4.86
C ILE A 22 17.25 -3.10 -6.31
N ALA A 23 16.99 -1.84 -6.63
CA ALA A 23 16.64 -1.41 -7.97
C ALA A 23 17.79 -1.64 -8.97
N ALA A 24 19.04 -1.44 -8.55
CA ALA A 24 20.22 -1.70 -9.39
C ALA A 24 20.41 -3.18 -9.75
N GLU A 25 20.00 -4.10 -8.88
CA GLU A 25 20.12 -5.55 -9.09
C GLU A 25 18.83 -6.18 -9.68
N CYS A 26 17.74 -5.41 -9.75
CA CYS A 26 16.44 -5.92 -10.17
C CYS A 26 16.25 -5.72 -11.68
N PHE A 27 16.19 -6.83 -12.44
CA PHE A 27 15.92 -6.81 -13.89
C PHE A 27 14.42 -6.87 -14.23
N MET A 28 13.55 -6.75 -13.23
CA MET A 28 12.09 -6.77 -13.37
C MET A 28 11.48 -5.50 -12.83
N PRO A 29 10.25 -5.13 -13.26
CA PRO A 29 9.51 -4.02 -12.69
C PRO A 29 9.46 -4.10 -11.16
N LEU A 30 10.04 -3.09 -10.48
CA LEU A 30 10.09 -3.03 -9.02
C LEU A 30 8.93 -2.20 -8.48
N CYS A 31 8.18 -2.78 -7.55
CA CYS A 31 7.21 -2.07 -6.73
C CYS A 31 7.74 -1.95 -5.30
N TYR A 32 7.73 -0.73 -4.76
CA TYR A 32 8.11 -0.45 -3.37
C TYR A 32 6.90 0.01 -2.55
N GLY A 33 6.81 -0.43 -1.31
CA GLY A 33 5.83 0.05 -0.32
C GLY A 33 6.41 0.09 1.08
N GLY A 34 5.96 1.03 1.88
CA GLY A 34 6.36 1.23 3.27
C GLY A 34 6.90 2.63 3.55
N GLY A 35 6.37 3.27 4.59
CA GLY A 35 6.84 4.58 5.06
C GLY A 35 6.57 5.79 4.14
N VAL A 36 5.92 5.60 3.00
CA VAL A 36 5.64 6.67 2.03
C VAL A 36 4.48 7.54 2.52
N LYS A 37 4.73 8.84 2.70
CA LYS A 37 3.78 9.79 3.30
C LYS A 37 3.45 10.98 2.42
N ASN A 38 4.28 11.30 1.43
CA ASN A 38 4.12 12.46 0.57
C ASN A 38 4.71 12.25 -0.82
N VAL A 39 4.36 13.15 -1.73
CA VAL A 39 4.78 13.11 -3.14
C VAL A 39 6.28 13.29 -3.33
N GLU A 40 6.94 14.07 -2.47
CA GLU A 40 8.39 14.30 -2.56
C GLU A 40 9.17 13.01 -2.29
N GLN A 41 8.72 12.20 -1.33
CA GLN A 41 9.28 10.87 -1.11
C GLN A 41 9.04 9.97 -2.32
N MET A 42 7.85 10.03 -2.93
CA MET A 42 7.56 9.28 -4.15
C MET A 42 8.48 9.65 -5.30
N LYS A 43 8.71 10.95 -5.55
CA LYS A 43 9.65 11.42 -6.57
C LYS A 43 11.05 10.84 -6.37
N LYS A 44 11.55 10.85 -5.13
CA LYS A 44 12.85 10.25 -4.81
C LYS A 44 12.89 8.76 -5.11
N ILE A 45 11.85 8.01 -4.72
CA ILE A 45 11.76 6.57 -4.93
C ILE A 45 11.71 6.24 -6.44
N TYR A 46 10.89 6.95 -7.22
CA TYR A 46 10.84 6.77 -8.68
C TYR A 46 12.17 7.08 -9.35
N ALA A 47 12.89 8.12 -8.88
CA ALA A 47 14.22 8.46 -9.39
C ALA A 47 15.27 7.36 -9.15
N LEU A 48 15.07 6.47 -8.20
CA LEU A 48 15.92 5.30 -7.93
C LEU A 48 15.62 4.09 -8.84
N GLY A 49 14.66 4.21 -9.78
CA GLY A 49 14.32 3.13 -10.72
C GLY A 49 13.15 2.25 -10.29
N VAL A 50 12.40 2.63 -9.27
CA VAL A 50 11.14 1.97 -8.90
C VAL A 50 10.05 2.36 -9.88
N GLU A 51 9.23 1.41 -10.35
CA GLU A 51 8.17 1.67 -11.32
C GLU A 51 6.80 1.88 -10.69
N LYS A 52 6.55 1.26 -9.53
CA LYS A 52 5.28 1.36 -8.82
C LYS A 52 5.50 1.61 -7.34
N ILE A 53 4.64 2.41 -6.73
CA ILE A 53 4.63 2.66 -5.28
C ILE A 53 3.31 2.20 -4.68
N ALA A 54 3.42 1.38 -3.63
CA ALA A 54 2.28 0.91 -2.85
C ALA A 54 2.07 1.79 -1.61
N ILE A 55 0.88 2.38 -1.51
CA ILE A 55 0.45 3.20 -0.39
C ILE A 55 -0.57 2.39 0.41
N SER A 56 -0.42 2.32 1.72
CA SER A 56 -1.35 1.59 2.59
C SER A 56 -2.02 2.55 3.59
N SER A 57 -1.50 2.68 4.81
CA SER A 57 -2.10 3.52 5.85
C SER A 57 -2.32 4.97 5.42
N GLN A 58 -1.42 5.53 4.61
CA GLN A 58 -1.55 6.89 4.10
C GLN A 58 -2.71 7.05 3.11
N ALA A 59 -3.10 6.02 2.39
CA ALA A 59 -4.28 6.05 1.54
C ALA A 59 -5.58 6.30 2.36
N VAL A 60 -5.61 5.88 3.62
CA VAL A 60 -6.72 6.13 4.54
C VAL A 60 -6.60 7.50 5.22
N ILE A 61 -5.39 7.89 5.61
CA ILE A 61 -5.13 9.12 6.39
C ILE A 61 -5.19 10.36 5.50
N ASN A 62 -4.58 10.29 4.32
CA ASN A 62 -4.49 11.39 3.36
C ASN A 62 -4.86 10.93 1.95
N ARG A 63 -6.14 10.96 1.62
CA ARG A 63 -6.66 10.54 0.31
C ARG A 63 -6.16 11.38 -0.86
N ASN A 64 -5.85 12.66 -0.61
CA ASN A 64 -5.30 13.53 -1.65
C ASN A 64 -3.96 13.03 -2.18
N LEU A 65 -3.18 12.31 -1.39
CA LEU A 65 -1.93 11.72 -1.82
C LEU A 65 -2.11 10.78 -3.02
N ILE A 66 -3.20 10.00 -3.06
CA ILE A 66 -3.51 9.12 -4.19
C ILE A 66 -3.74 9.95 -5.45
N LYS A 67 -4.58 10.99 -5.36
CA LYS A 67 -4.91 11.87 -6.49
C LYS A 67 -3.68 12.62 -7.02
N GLU A 68 -2.87 13.18 -6.14
CA GLU A 68 -1.64 13.89 -6.50
C GLU A 68 -0.63 12.94 -7.16
N ALA A 69 -0.43 11.76 -6.58
CA ALA A 69 0.48 10.75 -7.12
C ALA A 69 0.02 10.26 -8.51
N ALA A 70 -1.27 9.96 -8.67
CA ALA A 70 -1.84 9.54 -9.96
C ALA A 70 -1.71 10.62 -11.04
N SER A 71 -1.90 11.90 -10.67
CA SER A 71 -1.75 13.04 -11.59
C SER A 71 -0.31 13.27 -12.04
N LEU A 72 0.67 13.04 -11.15
CA LEU A 72 2.08 13.31 -11.44
C LEU A 72 2.80 12.13 -12.10
N PHE A 73 2.49 10.92 -11.69
CA PHE A 73 3.23 9.71 -12.09
C PHE A 73 2.41 8.75 -12.97
N GLY A 74 1.13 9.02 -13.15
CA GLY A 74 0.18 8.15 -13.85
C GLY A 74 -0.45 7.12 -12.90
N ASN A 75 -1.71 6.76 -13.20
CA ASN A 75 -2.49 5.83 -12.40
C ASN A 75 -1.80 4.47 -12.23
N GLN A 76 -1.20 3.94 -13.32
CA GLN A 76 -0.51 2.65 -13.34
C GLN A 76 0.68 2.55 -12.38
N SER A 77 1.22 3.70 -11.94
CA SER A 77 2.35 3.77 -11.01
C SER A 77 1.93 3.74 -9.53
N VAL A 78 0.63 3.89 -9.26
CA VAL A 78 0.09 3.98 -7.90
C VAL A 78 -0.70 2.73 -7.55
N ILE A 79 -0.26 2.02 -6.51
CA ILE A 79 -0.94 0.87 -5.93
C ILE A 79 -1.46 1.26 -4.55
N VAL A 80 -2.70 0.91 -4.23
CA VAL A 80 -3.23 1.03 -2.88
C VAL A 80 -3.37 -0.34 -2.25
N THR A 81 -2.67 -0.55 -1.14
CA THR A 81 -2.75 -1.79 -0.36
C THR A 81 -3.72 -1.60 0.80
N ILE A 82 -4.78 -2.41 0.82
CA ILE A 82 -5.83 -2.37 1.83
C ILE A 82 -5.70 -3.58 2.74
N GLY A 83 -5.33 -3.35 4.01
CA GLY A 83 -5.36 -4.38 5.03
C GLY A 83 -6.78 -4.62 5.53
N ILE A 84 -7.19 -5.86 5.62
CA ILE A 84 -8.51 -6.24 6.15
C ILE A 84 -8.39 -7.26 7.28
N LYS A 85 -9.37 -7.21 8.18
CA LYS A 85 -9.63 -8.27 9.18
C LYS A 85 -11.12 -8.58 9.23
N LYS A 86 -11.45 -9.84 9.53
CA LYS A 86 -12.82 -10.26 9.82
C LYS A 86 -13.14 -9.90 11.29
N ASP A 87 -14.29 -9.28 11.52
CA ASP A 87 -14.79 -9.11 12.88
C ASP A 87 -15.45 -10.40 13.39
N VAL A 88 -15.90 -10.39 14.66
CA VAL A 88 -16.57 -11.54 15.29
C VAL A 88 -17.83 -11.99 14.58
N TRP A 89 -18.40 -11.15 13.71
CA TRP A 89 -19.58 -11.41 12.89
C TRP A 89 -19.21 -11.79 11.45
N GLY A 90 -17.92 -11.98 11.13
CA GLY A 90 -17.43 -12.31 9.80
C GLY A 90 -17.40 -11.14 8.82
N LYS A 91 -17.73 -9.90 9.24
CA LYS A 91 -17.67 -8.71 8.38
C LYS A 91 -16.22 -8.28 8.18
N LYS A 92 -15.85 -8.03 6.93
CA LYS A 92 -14.53 -7.55 6.54
C LYS A 92 -14.44 -6.04 6.82
N LYS A 93 -13.47 -5.62 7.61
CA LYS A 93 -13.22 -4.21 7.96
C LYS A 93 -11.81 -3.80 7.57
N VAL A 94 -11.66 -2.54 7.15
CA VAL A 94 -10.37 -1.95 6.77
C VAL A 94 -9.54 -1.67 8.01
N TYR A 95 -8.28 -2.12 7.98
CA TYR A 95 -7.29 -1.88 9.02
C TYR A 95 -6.07 -1.18 8.47
N ILE A 96 -5.46 -0.33 9.27
CA ILE A 96 -4.20 0.37 8.99
C ILE A 96 -3.12 -0.01 10.01
N ASN A 97 -1.90 0.46 9.80
CA ASN A 97 -0.74 0.19 10.65
C ASN A 97 -0.52 -1.32 10.88
N ASN A 98 -0.44 -2.06 9.76
CA ASN A 98 -0.24 -3.52 9.76
C ASN A 98 -1.31 -4.27 10.59
N GLY A 99 -2.56 -3.87 10.44
CA GLY A 99 -3.69 -4.50 11.12
C GLY A 99 -3.86 -4.11 12.59
N LYS A 100 -3.15 -3.11 13.09
CA LYS A 100 -3.23 -2.68 14.50
C LYS A 100 -4.42 -1.74 14.78
N LYS A 101 -4.86 -0.96 13.79
CA LYS A 101 -5.91 0.05 13.97
C LYS A 101 -7.03 -0.14 12.96
N ASN A 102 -8.28 -0.27 13.43
CA ASN A 102 -9.46 -0.29 12.60
C ASN A 102 -9.72 1.13 12.03
N ALA A 103 -9.83 1.23 10.71
CA ALA A 103 -10.08 2.50 10.03
C ALA A 103 -11.56 2.94 10.10
N LYS A 104 -12.46 2.06 10.59
CA LYS A 104 -13.92 2.29 10.64
C LYS A 104 -14.56 2.61 9.28
N LEU A 105 -13.99 2.06 8.20
CA LEU A 105 -14.45 2.25 6.83
C LEU A 105 -15.12 0.99 6.31
N ASN A 106 -16.13 1.17 5.46
CA ASN A 106 -16.65 0.09 4.63
C ASN A 106 -15.65 -0.24 3.51
N LEU A 107 -15.33 -1.51 3.32
CA LEU A 107 -14.34 -1.95 2.34
C LEU A 107 -14.74 -1.57 0.90
N ILE A 108 -15.99 -1.84 0.53
CA ILE A 108 -16.46 -1.61 -0.85
C ILE A 108 -16.50 -0.12 -1.18
N ASP A 109 -16.98 0.70 -0.25
CA ASP A 109 -17.03 2.16 -0.45
C ASP A 109 -15.61 2.74 -0.56
N PHE A 110 -14.68 2.22 0.24
CA PHE A 110 -13.28 2.65 0.19
C PHE A 110 -12.59 2.23 -1.10
N ILE A 111 -12.86 1.03 -1.62
CA ILE A 111 -12.34 0.57 -2.92
C ILE A 111 -12.81 1.52 -4.04
N LYS A 112 -14.10 1.83 -4.10
CA LYS A 112 -14.66 2.75 -5.10
C LYS A 112 -14.06 4.16 -5.01
N GLU A 113 -13.85 4.65 -3.79
CA GLU A 113 -13.21 5.94 -3.55
C GLU A 113 -11.77 5.95 -4.06
N VAL A 114 -10.98 4.92 -3.74
CA VAL A 114 -9.59 4.77 -4.14
C VAL A 114 -9.45 4.68 -5.66
N GLU A 115 -10.33 3.93 -6.32
CA GLU A 115 -10.41 3.85 -7.78
C GLU A 115 -10.71 5.21 -8.40
N PHE A 116 -11.72 5.92 -7.88
CA PHE A 116 -12.08 7.26 -8.33
C PHE A 116 -10.94 8.27 -8.16
N LEU A 117 -10.13 8.15 -7.11
CA LEU A 117 -8.95 9.00 -6.88
C LEU A 117 -7.78 8.70 -7.82
N GLY A 118 -7.83 7.61 -8.57
CA GLY A 118 -6.88 7.31 -9.63
C GLY A 118 -5.83 6.26 -9.27
N ALA A 119 -6.06 5.41 -8.28
CA ALA A 119 -5.21 4.24 -8.08
C ALA A 119 -5.32 3.28 -9.27
N GLY A 120 -4.19 2.85 -9.82
CA GLY A 120 -4.17 1.93 -10.95
C GLY A 120 -4.35 0.47 -10.55
N GLU A 121 -3.92 0.13 -9.35
CA GLU A 121 -4.07 -1.22 -8.79
C GLU A 121 -4.48 -1.16 -7.32
N ILE A 122 -5.29 -2.14 -6.90
CA ILE A 122 -5.67 -2.32 -5.50
C ILE A 122 -5.25 -3.72 -5.07
N VAL A 123 -4.47 -3.78 -4.00
CA VAL A 123 -4.04 -5.04 -3.38
C VAL A 123 -4.74 -5.20 -2.04
N ILE A 124 -5.51 -6.28 -1.89
CA ILE A 124 -6.17 -6.60 -0.63
C ILE A 124 -5.31 -7.59 0.15
N ASN A 125 -4.94 -7.24 1.37
CA ASN A 125 -4.15 -8.07 2.26
C ASN A 125 -4.99 -8.50 3.48
N SER A 126 -5.19 -9.81 3.63
CA SER A 126 -5.86 -10.38 4.80
C SER A 126 -4.89 -10.44 5.99
N CYS A 127 -5.01 -9.49 6.91
CA CYS A 127 -4.14 -9.43 8.08
C CYS A 127 -4.33 -10.62 9.06
N ASP A 128 -5.46 -11.32 8.99
CA ASP A 128 -5.73 -12.49 9.82
C ASP A 128 -5.00 -13.74 9.31
N ASN A 129 -4.78 -13.83 8.00
CA ASN A 129 -4.11 -14.95 7.35
C ASN A 129 -2.62 -14.66 7.06
N ASP A 130 -2.16 -13.44 7.33
CA ASP A 130 -0.76 -13.06 7.15
C ASP A 130 0.13 -13.83 8.15
N ARG A 131 1.21 -14.45 7.63
CA ARG A 131 2.19 -15.24 8.39
C ARG A 131 1.67 -16.53 9.04
N VAL A 132 0.45 -17.00 8.73
CA VAL A 132 -0.15 -18.20 9.35
C VAL A 132 -0.05 -19.43 8.46
N MET A 133 0.44 -19.32 7.23
CA MET A 133 0.59 -20.39 6.22
C MET A 133 -0.71 -21.18 5.96
N LYS A 134 -1.88 -20.53 6.05
CA LYS A 134 -3.19 -21.15 5.80
C LYS A 134 -3.67 -21.03 4.34
N GLY A 135 -2.84 -20.53 3.44
CA GLY A 135 -3.22 -20.26 2.05
C GLY A 135 -4.00 -18.96 1.85
N TYR A 136 -4.53 -18.80 0.64
CA TYR A 136 -5.28 -17.59 0.28
C TYR A 136 -6.68 -17.59 0.90
N ASP A 137 -7.20 -16.42 1.26
CA ASP A 137 -8.59 -16.23 1.68
C ASP A 137 -9.49 -16.15 0.43
N ILE A 138 -9.91 -17.32 -0.08
CA ILE A 138 -10.70 -17.45 -1.32
C ILE A 138 -12.06 -16.74 -1.18
N ASP A 139 -12.62 -16.65 0.02
CA ASP A 139 -13.88 -15.94 0.29
C ASP A 139 -13.75 -14.42 0.12
N LEU A 140 -12.55 -13.96 -0.16
CA LEU A 140 -12.24 -12.55 -0.38
C LEU A 140 -12.45 -12.12 -1.84
N LEU A 141 -12.35 -13.06 -2.75
CA LEU A 141 -12.50 -12.86 -4.19
C LEU A 141 -13.96 -12.84 -4.60
#